data_ee08314e414eeba9b8ed81390e38177b
#
_entry.id   ee08314e414eeba9b8ed81390e38177b
#
_cell.length_a   1.000
_cell.length_b   1.000
_cell.length_c   1.000
_cell.angle_alpha   90.00
_cell.angle_beta   90.00
_cell.angle_gamma   90.00
#
_symmetry.space_group_name_H-M   'P 1'
#
loop_
_entity.id
_entity.type
_entity.pdbx_description
1 polymer ?
#
loop_
_entity_poly.entity_id
_entity_poly.type
_entity_poly.pdbx_seq_one_letter_code
_entity_poly.pdbx_strand_id
1 'polypeptide(L)'
;FRSLDASIAYLRGEEFALYPDFQTGGSIDIAKYNDGERGGSVKVRAKIGKLDNKTLVISEIPYGKTTSTVIESILKANDKGKIKIKKVDDNTAKDVEILVHLAPGVSSDKTIDALYAFTDCEISISPNCCVIKEDKPHFLTVSDVLRHSTDRTLELLREELKIQKQEQEEALFFASLEKIFIEERIYKDPEFENAKNMDEAISHIDLRLEPFKPRFIREVTRDDILKLMEIKMGRILKFNSDKSNEFIAQTLEQIAKINDKLEHIVDYTIDWFTMLKEKYGKAYPRHTVIRNFDTIEATKVVEANEKLYINRQEGFIGMGLKKDEFICNCSDIDDVIIFYRNGTYKIVKVA
;
A
#
# COMPACT_ATOMS: atom_id res chain seq x y z
N PHE A 1 -2.27 -4.77 -3.53
CA PHE A 1 -2.69 -6.01 -2.83
C PHE A 1 -1.54 -6.95 -2.45
N ARG A 2 -0.28 -6.61 -2.75
CA ARG A 2 0.88 -7.34 -2.24
C ARG A 2 1.09 -7.15 -0.75
N SER A 3 0.59 -6.06 -0.18
CA SER A 3 0.52 -5.88 1.26
C SER A 3 -0.35 -6.95 1.92
N LEU A 4 -1.41 -7.43 1.26
CA LEU A 4 -2.22 -8.55 1.78
C LEU A 4 -1.42 -9.85 1.81
N ASP A 5 -0.63 -10.15 0.77
CA ASP A 5 0.27 -11.31 0.76
C ASP A 5 1.32 -11.21 1.88
N ALA A 6 1.90 -10.03 2.06
CA ALA A 6 2.86 -9.77 3.13
C ALA A 6 2.21 -9.88 4.53
N SER A 7 0.97 -9.39 4.71
CA SER A 7 0.22 -9.56 5.96
C SER A 7 -0.09 -11.02 6.26
N ILE A 8 -0.48 -11.81 5.26
CA ILE A 8 -0.72 -13.25 5.39
C ILE A 8 0.58 -13.98 5.75
N ALA A 9 1.68 -13.68 5.05
CA ALA A 9 3.00 -14.25 5.35
C ALA A 9 3.43 -13.94 6.78
N TYR A 10 3.29 -12.68 7.22
CA TYR A 10 3.58 -12.26 8.59
C TYR A 10 2.77 -13.06 9.63
N LEU A 11 1.46 -13.22 9.43
CA LEU A 11 0.60 -13.97 10.36
C LEU A 11 0.95 -15.47 10.42
N ARG A 12 1.54 -16.02 9.34
CA ARG A 12 2.07 -17.39 9.28
C ARG A 12 3.45 -17.54 9.87
N GLY A 13 4.11 -16.44 10.27
CA GLY A 13 5.50 -16.43 10.71
C GLY A 13 6.51 -16.61 9.58
N GLU A 14 6.12 -16.33 8.34
CA GLU A 14 6.95 -16.39 7.15
C GLU A 14 7.65 -15.05 6.89
N GLU A 15 8.80 -15.07 6.21
CA GLU A 15 9.46 -13.86 5.76
C GLU A 15 8.69 -13.22 4.61
N PHE A 16 8.68 -11.89 4.57
CA PHE A 16 8.06 -11.12 3.49
C PHE A 16 8.92 -9.92 3.11
N ALA A 17 8.72 -9.43 1.89
CA ALA A 17 9.32 -8.19 1.41
C ALA A 17 8.25 -7.35 0.71
N LEU A 18 8.25 -6.04 0.99
CA LEU A 18 7.31 -5.10 0.42
C LEU A 18 8.06 -3.96 -0.26
N TYR A 19 7.91 -3.86 -1.58
CA TYR A 19 8.60 -2.89 -2.41
C TYR A 19 7.64 -1.85 -2.97
N PRO A 20 8.11 -0.60 -3.22
CA PRO A 20 7.30 0.46 -3.80
C PRO A 20 6.62 0.03 -5.10
N ASP A 21 5.43 0.55 -5.33
CA ASP A 21 4.68 0.40 -6.57
C ASP A 21 4.06 1.76 -6.92
N PHE A 22 4.38 2.27 -8.11
CA PHE A 22 3.95 3.59 -8.57
C PHE A 22 2.88 3.47 -9.62
N GLN A 23 1.83 4.27 -9.53
CA GLN A 23 0.72 4.29 -10.48
C GLN A 23 1.16 4.67 -11.89
N THR A 24 2.24 5.43 -12.02
CA THR A 24 2.81 5.84 -13.32
C THR A 24 3.56 4.71 -14.02
N GLY A 25 3.71 3.54 -13.39
CA GLY A 25 4.44 2.40 -13.95
C GLY A 25 5.96 2.59 -13.95
N GLY A 26 6.60 2.23 -15.06
CA GLY A 26 8.05 2.26 -15.20
C GLY A 26 8.77 1.08 -14.57
N SER A 27 10.06 1.22 -14.37
CA SER A 27 10.91 0.22 -13.71
C SER A 27 11.59 0.81 -12.48
N ILE A 28 11.83 -0.03 -11.45
CA ILE A 28 12.53 0.38 -10.24
C ILE A 28 13.71 -0.53 -9.93
N ASP A 29 14.80 0.08 -9.44
CA ASP A 29 15.90 -0.61 -8.80
C ASP A 29 15.81 -0.40 -7.29
N ILE A 30 15.73 -1.52 -6.57
CA ILE A 30 15.51 -1.58 -5.12
C ILE A 30 16.77 -1.94 -4.33
N ALA A 31 17.93 -2.07 -5.00
CA ALA A 31 19.18 -2.51 -4.36
C ALA A 31 19.58 -1.70 -3.12
N LYS A 32 19.17 -0.41 -3.09
CA LYS A 32 19.43 0.51 -1.98
C LYS A 32 18.16 0.96 -1.25
N TYR A 33 17.07 0.22 -1.39
CA TYR A 33 15.75 0.60 -0.83
C TYR A 33 15.74 0.70 0.70
N ASN A 34 16.46 -0.20 1.38
CA ASN A 34 16.58 -0.25 2.84
C ASN A 34 15.22 -0.19 3.56
N ASP A 35 14.26 -0.98 3.09
CA ASP A 35 12.90 -1.09 3.65
C ASP A 35 12.20 0.28 3.96
N GLY A 36 12.51 1.30 3.15
CA GLY A 36 11.90 2.62 3.28
C GLY A 36 12.48 3.51 4.38
N GLU A 37 13.56 3.12 5.04
CA GLU A 37 14.25 3.95 6.02
C GLU A 37 14.96 5.15 5.40
N ARG A 38 15.15 6.17 6.21
CA ARG A 38 15.93 7.36 5.85
C ARG A 38 17.36 6.96 5.47
N GLY A 39 17.85 7.48 4.32
CA GLY A 39 19.15 7.14 3.76
C GLY A 39 19.11 6.06 2.70
N GLY A 40 18.01 5.32 2.58
CA GLY A 40 17.73 4.45 1.45
C GLY A 40 17.45 5.25 0.17
N SER A 41 17.49 4.60 -0.98
CA SER A 41 17.11 5.17 -2.27
C SER A 41 16.54 4.15 -3.21
N VAL A 42 15.60 4.58 -4.05
CA VAL A 42 15.01 3.80 -5.13
C VAL A 42 15.23 4.56 -6.43
N LYS A 43 15.86 3.94 -7.41
CA LYS A 43 15.93 4.50 -8.75
C LYS A 43 14.70 4.11 -9.55
N VAL A 44 14.10 5.09 -10.21
CA VAL A 44 12.89 4.89 -11.03
C VAL A 44 13.20 5.31 -12.45
N ARG A 45 12.97 4.41 -13.41
CA ARG A 45 13.16 4.64 -14.85
C ARG A 45 11.84 4.66 -15.60
N ALA A 46 11.74 5.59 -16.54
CA ALA A 46 10.74 5.60 -17.57
C ALA A 46 10.77 4.30 -18.39
N LYS A 47 9.63 3.91 -18.95
CA LYS A 47 9.59 2.82 -19.92
C LYS A 47 9.81 3.37 -21.31
N ILE A 48 10.99 3.09 -21.86
CA ILE A 48 11.42 3.53 -23.18
C ILE A 48 11.49 2.31 -24.11
N GLY A 49 10.78 2.37 -25.22
CA GLY A 49 10.79 1.37 -26.27
C GLY A 49 11.32 1.93 -27.59
N LYS A 50 11.71 1.05 -28.50
CA LYS A 50 12.02 1.41 -29.90
C LYS A 50 10.75 1.22 -30.71
N LEU A 51 10.24 2.32 -31.28
CA LEU A 51 9.12 2.26 -32.22
C LEU A 51 9.63 1.81 -33.60
N ASP A 52 10.75 2.40 -34.02
CA ASP A 52 11.50 2.06 -35.23
C ASP A 52 13.00 2.40 -35.02
N ASN A 53 13.79 2.28 -36.12
CA ASN A 53 15.24 2.56 -36.09
C ASN A 53 15.60 4.04 -35.82
N LYS A 54 14.63 4.96 -35.92
CA LYS A 54 14.82 6.41 -35.80
C LYS A 54 13.95 7.06 -34.74
N THR A 55 13.06 6.29 -34.11
CA THR A 55 12.08 6.83 -33.17
C THR A 55 12.02 5.96 -31.92
N LEU A 56 12.20 6.59 -30.74
CA LEU A 56 11.94 5.99 -29.44
C LEU A 56 10.56 6.45 -28.96
N VAL A 57 9.89 5.59 -28.19
CA VAL A 57 8.63 5.90 -27.52
C VAL A 57 8.79 5.76 -26.02
N ILE A 58 8.39 6.78 -25.28
CA ILE A 58 8.27 6.74 -23.82
C ILE A 58 6.79 6.52 -23.50
N SER A 59 6.46 5.35 -22.95
CA SER A 59 5.09 4.95 -22.65
C SER A 59 4.72 5.03 -21.15
N GLU A 60 5.71 5.14 -20.27
CA GLU A 60 5.52 5.34 -18.84
C GLU A 60 6.62 6.28 -18.34
N ILE A 61 6.26 7.21 -17.44
CA ILE A 61 7.18 8.21 -16.87
C ILE A 61 7.46 7.92 -15.40
N PRO A 62 8.61 8.37 -14.85
CA PRO A 62 8.91 8.19 -13.44
C PRO A 62 7.90 8.91 -12.54
N TYR A 63 7.63 8.32 -11.38
CA TYR A 63 6.73 8.89 -10.37
C TYR A 63 7.17 10.32 -9.97
N GLY A 64 6.19 11.22 -9.86
CA GLY A 64 6.44 12.63 -9.49
C GLY A 64 6.90 13.52 -10.65
N LYS A 65 6.99 12.98 -11.88
CA LYS A 65 7.24 13.76 -13.10
C LYS A 65 5.98 13.84 -13.96
N THR A 66 5.89 14.90 -14.76
CA THR A 66 4.86 15.07 -15.79
C THR A 66 5.47 14.88 -17.19
N THR A 67 4.65 14.65 -18.20
CA THR A 67 5.14 14.58 -19.59
C THR A 67 5.91 15.83 -19.97
N SER A 68 5.39 17.02 -19.64
CA SER A 68 6.04 18.30 -19.89
C SER A 68 7.42 18.39 -19.24
N THR A 69 7.56 18.02 -17.94
CA THR A 69 8.87 18.09 -17.26
C THR A 69 9.88 17.11 -17.85
N VAL A 70 9.46 15.93 -18.28
CA VAL A 70 10.32 14.96 -18.97
C VAL A 70 10.76 15.51 -20.31
N ILE A 71 9.86 16.05 -21.13
CA ILE A 71 10.17 16.64 -22.44
C ILE A 71 11.14 17.82 -22.28
N GLU A 72 10.87 18.73 -21.35
CA GLU A 72 11.79 19.86 -21.07
C GLU A 72 13.19 19.39 -20.69
N SER A 73 13.29 18.33 -19.87
CA SER A 73 14.60 17.77 -19.49
C SER A 73 15.35 17.19 -20.69
N ILE A 74 14.61 16.53 -21.61
CA ILE A 74 15.16 15.98 -22.85
C ILE A 74 15.67 17.12 -23.77
N LEU A 75 14.85 18.16 -23.99
CA LEU A 75 15.26 19.31 -24.79
C LEU A 75 16.47 20.01 -24.21
N LYS A 76 16.50 20.26 -22.90
CA LYS A 76 17.67 20.84 -22.20
C LYS A 76 18.94 20.00 -22.37
N ALA A 77 18.82 18.66 -22.33
CA ALA A 77 19.96 17.78 -22.54
C ALA A 77 20.45 17.82 -23.99
N ASN A 78 19.53 17.95 -24.96
CA ASN A 78 19.86 18.14 -26.37
C ASN A 78 20.56 19.48 -26.63
N ASP A 79 20.05 20.58 -26.06
CA ASP A 79 20.63 21.93 -26.20
C ASP A 79 22.03 22.01 -25.60
N LYS A 80 22.28 21.25 -24.53
CA LYS A 80 23.61 21.08 -23.93
C LYS A 80 24.52 20.11 -24.69
N GLY A 81 24.04 19.53 -25.80
CA GLY A 81 24.79 18.59 -26.63
C GLY A 81 25.07 17.23 -25.98
N LYS A 82 24.41 16.88 -24.86
CA LYS A 82 24.61 15.57 -24.18
C LYS A 82 23.91 14.43 -24.86
N ILE A 83 22.84 14.75 -25.63
CA ILE A 83 22.12 13.82 -26.50
C ILE A 83 21.93 14.48 -27.86
N LYS A 84 21.70 13.67 -28.90
CA LYS A 84 21.41 14.16 -30.27
C LYS A 84 20.06 13.65 -30.73
N ILE A 85 19.06 14.50 -30.64
CA ILE A 85 17.71 14.24 -31.13
C ILE A 85 17.32 15.27 -32.19
N LYS A 86 16.40 14.88 -33.05
CA LYS A 86 15.84 15.76 -34.07
C LYS A 86 14.66 16.58 -33.57
N LYS A 87 13.73 15.93 -32.88
CA LYS A 87 12.55 16.55 -32.29
C LYS A 87 11.90 15.60 -31.24
N VAL A 88 11.02 16.14 -30.43
CA VAL A 88 10.15 15.40 -29.51
C VAL A 88 8.72 15.77 -29.82
N ASP A 89 7.85 14.78 -29.95
CA ASP A 89 6.42 14.97 -30.13
C ASP A 89 5.69 14.37 -28.91
N ASP A 90 4.73 15.11 -28.34
CA ASP A 90 3.87 14.64 -27.25
C ASP A 90 2.50 14.24 -27.83
N ASN A 91 2.25 12.95 -27.89
CA ASN A 91 1.00 12.36 -28.34
C ASN A 91 0.16 11.83 -27.15
N THR A 92 0.53 12.21 -25.92
CA THR A 92 -0.14 11.75 -24.72
C THR A 92 -1.62 12.12 -24.74
N ALA A 93 -2.47 11.12 -24.54
CA ALA A 93 -3.91 11.27 -24.38
C ALA A 93 -4.36 10.61 -23.07
N LYS A 94 -5.00 9.43 -23.14
CA LYS A 94 -5.32 8.62 -21.98
C LYS A 94 -4.07 7.97 -21.40
N ASP A 95 -3.21 7.49 -22.27
CA ASP A 95 -1.94 6.84 -21.93
C ASP A 95 -0.79 7.73 -22.40
N VAL A 96 0.35 7.63 -21.70
CA VAL A 96 1.55 8.41 -22.05
C VAL A 96 2.14 7.91 -23.36
N GLU A 97 2.37 8.82 -24.30
CA GLU A 97 3.06 8.56 -25.56
C GLU A 97 3.92 9.77 -25.97
N ILE A 98 5.21 9.72 -25.62
CA ILE A 98 6.19 10.74 -26.02
C ILE A 98 7.10 10.11 -27.07
N LEU A 99 7.12 10.68 -28.27
CA LEU A 99 7.97 10.23 -29.38
C LEU A 99 9.25 11.04 -29.43
N VAL A 100 10.40 10.37 -29.33
CA VAL A 100 11.72 10.98 -29.42
C VAL A 100 12.36 10.56 -30.75
N HIS A 101 12.45 11.51 -31.70
CA HIS A 101 13.03 11.29 -33.02
C HIS A 101 14.53 11.50 -33.01
N LEU A 102 15.29 10.47 -33.34
CA LEU A 102 16.75 10.47 -33.34
C LEU A 102 17.32 11.24 -34.52
N ALA A 103 18.49 11.85 -34.32
CA ALA A 103 19.28 12.40 -35.41
C ALA A 103 19.86 11.27 -36.30
N PRO A 104 20.11 11.51 -37.60
CA PRO A 104 20.72 10.52 -38.47
C PRO A 104 22.06 10.00 -37.96
N GLY A 105 22.25 8.67 -38.01
CA GLY A 105 23.50 8.02 -37.59
C GLY A 105 23.68 7.78 -36.08
N VAL A 106 22.68 8.16 -35.26
CA VAL A 106 22.73 7.97 -33.80
C VAL A 106 22.17 6.59 -33.43
N SER A 107 22.87 5.89 -32.52
CA SER A 107 22.44 4.60 -32.01
C SER A 107 21.27 4.75 -31.03
N SER A 108 20.17 4.03 -31.25
CA SER A 108 19.02 4.02 -30.36
C SER A 108 19.36 3.54 -28.95
N ASP A 109 20.22 2.52 -28.80
CA ASP A 109 20.59 1.98 -27.48
C ASP A 109 21.41 2.99 -26.66
N LYS A 110 22.43 3.61 -27.30
CA LYS A 110 23.19 4.68 -26.65
C LYS A 110 22.33 5.88 -26.26
N THR A 111 21.32 6.22 -27.08
CA THR A 111 20.41 7.31 -26.75
C THR A 111 19.49 6.95 -25.59
N ILE A 112 19.02 5.70 -25.46
CA ILE A 112 18.23 5.27 -24.31
C ILE A 112 19.08 5.41 -23.03
N ASP A 113 20.33 4.94 -23.03
CA ASP A 113 21.22 5.10 -21.91
C ASP A 113 21.51 6.57 -21.56
N ALA A 114 21.71 7.41 -22.60
CA ALA A 114 21.90 8.83 -22.41
C ALA A 114 20.65 9.55 -21.87
N LEU A 115 19.45 9.14 -22.27
CA LEU A 115 18.20 9.63 -21.70
C LEU A 115 18.09 9.30 -20.21
N TYR A 116 18.48 8.10 -19.79
CA TYR A 116 18.52 7.76 -18.37
C TYR A 116 19.62 8.52 -17.61
N ALA A 117 20.78 8.75 -18.22
CA ALA A 117 21.90 9.42 -17.56
C ALA A 117 21.73 10.93 -17.40
N PHE A 118 21.07 11.60 -18.35
CA PHE A 118 21.09 13.07 -18.46
C PHE A 118 19.71 13.73 -18.40
N THR A 119 18.64 12.98 -18.27
CA THR A 119 17.27 13.53 -18.26
C THR A 119 16.44 12.97 -17.11
N ASP A 120 15.24 13.50 -16.94
CA ASP A 120 14.27 13.02 -15.96
C ASP A 120 13.65 11.64 -16.32
N CYS A 121 14.20 10.94 -17.31
CA CYS A 121 13.82 9.55 -17.61
C CYS A 121 14.32 8.56 -16.54
N GLU A 122 15.35 8.90 -15.76
CA GLU A 122 15.72 8.22 -14.51
C GLU A 122 15.73 9.25 -13.38
N ILE A 123 15.11 8.92 -12.27
CA ILE A 123 15.17 9.72 -11.05
C ILE A 123 15.51 8.84 -9.85
N SER A 124 16.02 9.46 -8.80
CA SER A 124 16.21 8.80 -7.51
C SER A 124 15.21 9.34 -6.50
N ILE A 125 14.51 8.44 -5.81
CA ILE A 125 13.58 8.76 -4.73
C ILE A 125 14.22 8.28 -3.43
N SER A 126 14.34 9.18 -2.45
CA SER A 126 14.79 8.84 -1.11
C SER A 126 13.59 8.63 -0.21
N PRO A 127 13.24 7.39 0.15
CA PRO A 127 12.13 7.12 1.04
C PRO A 127 12.43 7.63 2.46
N ASN A 128 11.37 7.97 3.17
CA ASN A 128 11.44 8.33 4.58
C ASN A 128 10.07 8.01 5.18
N CYS A 129 9.89 6.79 5.65
CA CYS A 129 8.61 6.32 6.17
C CYS A 129 8.36 6.96 7.54
N CYS A 130 7.48 7.95 7.56
CA CYS A 130 7.03 8.62 8.77
C CYS A 130 5.53 8.40 8.95
N VAL A 131 5.13 7.87 10.10
CA VAL A 131 3.73 7.59 10.45
C VAL A 131 3.38 8.26 11.77
N ILE A 132 2.08 8.51 11.96
CA ILE A 132 1.57 8.96 13.26
C ILE A 132 1.08 7.73 14.03
N LYS A 133 1.67 7.50 15.20
CA LYS A 133 1.28 6.46 16.14
C LYS A 133 1.14 7.10 17.53
N GLU A 134 -0.01 6.86 18.20
CA GLU A 134 -0.30 7.44 19.53
C GLU A 134 -0.10 8.96 19.55
N ASP A 135 -0.63 9.64 18.53
CA ASP A 135 -0.56 11.10 18.33
C ASP A 135 0.87 11.68 18.19
N LYS A 136 1.87 10.82 17.93
CA LYS A 136 3.27 11.22 17.74
C LYS A 136 3.82 10.73 16.41
N PRO A 137 4.73 11.48 15.78
CA PRO A 137 5.42 11.03 14.57
C PRO A 137 6.46 9.95 14.94
N HIS A 138 6.42 8.84 14.22
CA HIS A 138 7.38 7.75 14.30
C HIS A 138 8.00 7.49 12.93
N PHE A 139 9.32 7.31 12.91
CA PHE A 139 10.06 6.86 11.74
C PHE A 139 10.28 5.36 11.87
N LEU A 140 9.64 4.60 10.98
CA LEU A 140 9.60 3.15 11.02
C LEU A 140 9.99 2.58 9.66
N THR A 141 10.36 1.31 9.61
CA THR A 141 10.46 0.59 8.33
C THR A 141 9.06 0.35 7.74
N VAL A 142 8.98 0.14 6.45
CA VAL A 142 7.71 -0.23 5.78
C VAL A 142 7.19 -1.57 6.32
N SER A 143 8.10 -2.50 6.60
CA SER A 143 7.76 -3.78 7.22
C SER A 143 7.16 -3.63 8.62
N ASP A 144 7.69 -2.72 9.45
CA ASP A 144 7.14 -2.48 10.80
C ASP A 144 5.76 -1.83 10.74
N VAL A 145 5.56 -0.92 9.79
CA VAL A 145 4.22 -0.34 9.55
C VAL A 145 3.23 -1.41 9.14
N LEU A 146 3.63 -2.34 8.25
CA LEU A 146 2.77 -3.45 7.85
C LEU A 146 2.43 -4.36 9.04
N ARG A 147 3.43 -4.76 9.83
CA ARG A 147 3.23 -5.60 11.05
C ARG A 147 2.22 -4.94 11.98
N HIS A 148 2.47 -3.67 12.33
CA HIS A 148 1.56 -2.92 13.20
C HIS A 148 0.14 -2.82 12.64
N SER A 149 -0.02 -2.55 11.34
CA SER A 149 -1.33 -2.49 10.69
C SER A 149 -2.03 -3.86 10.69
N THR A 150 -1.28 -4.94 10.50
CA THR A 150 -1.81 -6.31 10.51
C THR A 150 -2.25 -6.72 11.91
N ASP A 151 -1.44 -6.46 12.94
CA ASP A 151 -1.78 -6.72 14.35
C ASP A 151 -3.02 -5.93 14.77
N ARG A 152 -3.09 -4.66 14.37
CA ARG A 152 -4.26 -3.83 14.66
C ARG A 152 -5.53 -4.35 13.97
N THR A 153 -5.42 -4.86 12.75
CA THR A 153 -6.55 -5.48 12.05
C THR A 153 -7.02 -6.74 12.79
N LEU A 154 -6.10 -7.59 13.23
CA LEU A 154 -6.41 -8.78 14.03
C LEU A 154 -7.14 -8.40 15.32
N GLU A 155 -6.68 -7.37 16.03
CA GLU A 155 -7.33 -6.88 17.24
C GLU A 155 -8.75 -6.39 16.96
N LEU A 156 -8.93 -5.60 15.89
CA LEU A 156 -10.26 -5.08 15.52
C LEU A 156 -11.23 -6.20 15.13
N LEU A 157 -10.78 -7.20 14.39
CA LEU A 157 -11.60 -8.37 14.07
C LEU A 157 -11.98 -9.17 15.33
N ARG A 158 -11.06 -9.27 16.31
CA ARG A 158 -11.35 -9.88 17.61
C ARG A 158 -12.41 -9.12 18.38
N GLU A 159 -12.32 -7.78 18.42
CA GLU A 159 -13.31 -6.94 19.10
C GLU A 159 -14.67 -7.00 18.39
N GLU A 160 -14.69 -7.01 17.08
CA GLU A 160 -15.92 -7.19 16.27
C GLU A 160 -16.61 -8.51 16.61
N LEU A 161 -15.86 -9.62 16.65
CA LEU A 161 -16.40 -10.93 17.02
C LEU A 161 -16.93 -10.97 18.46
N LYS A 162 -16.28 -10.27 19.41
CA LYS A 162 -16.78 -10.16 20.79
C LYS A 162 -18.11 -9.41 20.87
N ILE A 163 -18.25 -8.31 20.10
CA ILE A 163 -19.50 -7.56 20.02
C ILE A 163 -20.59 -8.44 19.42
N GLN A 164 -20.33 -9.10 18.29
CA GLN A 164 -21.26 -10.03 17.67
C GLN A 164 -21.69 -11.16 18.62
N LYS A 165 -20.73 -11.72 19.39
CA LYS A 165 -21.02 -12.72 20.40
C LYS A 165 -21.97 -12.18 21.45
N GLN A 166 -21.70 -11.01 22.00
CA GLN A 166 -22.54 -10.38 23.02
C GLN A 166 -23.96 -10.11 22.51
N GLU A 167 -24.09 -9.64 21.28
CA GLU A 167 -25.42 -9.44 20.63
C GLU A 167 -26.19 -10.75 20.49
N GLN A 168 -25.53 -11.85 20.11
CA GLN A 168 -26.16 -13.16 20.00
C GLN A 168 -26.50 -13.73 21.39
N GLU A 169 -25.65 -13.55 22.38
CA GLU A 169 -25.92 -13.97 23.77
C GLU A 169 -27.11 -13.23 24.35
N GLU A 170 -27.24 -11.93 24.13
CA GLU A 170 -28.41 -11.15 24.57
C GLU A 170 -29.69 -11.58 23.83
N ALA A 171 -29.60 -11.85 22.53
CA ALA A 171 -30.74 -12.38 21.75
C ALA A 171 -31.18 -13.76 22.26
N LEU A 172 -30.23 -14.66 22.55
CA LEU A 172 -30.48 -15.97 23.13
C LEU A 172 -31.15 -15.87 24.51
N PHE A 173 -30.59 -15.00 25.37
CA PHE A 173 -31.10 -14.75 26.70
C PHE A 173 -32.57 -14.29 26.65
N PHE A 174 -32.86 -13.25 25.87
CA PHE A 174 -34.23 -12.71 25.80
C PHE A 174 -35.21 -13.67 25.16
N ALA A 175 -34.81 -14.41 24.12
CA ALA A 175 -35.66 -15.45 23.49
C ALA A 175 -35.99 -16.59 24.48
N SER A 176 -35.01 -17.00 25.30
CA SER A 176 -35.23 -18.03 26.34
C SER A 176 -36.13 -17.52 27.45
N LEU A 177 -35.96 -16.26 27.86
CA LEU A 177 -36.77 -15.60 28.88
C LEU A 177 -38.23 -15.44 28.41
N GLU A 178 -38.43 -14.92 27.18
CA GLU A 178 -39.76 -14.78 26.54
C GLU A 178 -40.46 -16.14 26.42
N LYS A 179 -39.74 -17.16 25.99
CA LYS A 179 -40.27 -18.52 25.86
C LYS A 179 -40.82 -19.04 27.18
N ILE A 180 -40.04 -18.96 28.27
CA ILE A 180 -40.46 -19.38 29.60
C ILE A 180 -41.66 -18.57 30.10
N PHE A 181 -41.63 -17.25 29.95
CA PHE A 181 -42.71 -16.37 30.35
C PHE A 181 -44.04 -16.73 29.68
N ILE A 182 -44.03 -17.12 28.41
CA ILE A 182 -45.21 -17.48 27.63
C ILE A 182 -45.64 -18.93 27.90
N GLU A 183 -44.73 -19.91 27.89
CA GLU A 183 -45.04 -21.34 28.10
C GLU A 183 -45.54 -21.62 29.49
N GLU A 184 -44.93 -21.02 30.51
CA GLU A 184 -45.36 -21.14 31.93
C GLU A 184 -46.57 -20.25 32.26
N ARG A 185 -47.06 -19.51 31.26
CA ARG A 185 -48.22 -18.60 31.38
C ARG A 185 -48.15 -17.61 32.51
N ILE A 186 -46.96 -17.13 32.87
CA ILE A 186 -46.74 -16.22 33.98
C ILE A 186 -47.59 -14.96 33.90
N TYR A 187 -47.87 -14.49 32.66
CA TYR A 187 -48.77 -13.39 32.38
C TYR A 187 -50.24 -13.62 32.74
N LYS A 188 -50.65 -14.87 33.11
CA LYS A 188 -52.00 -15.26 33.52
C LYS A 188 -52.07 -15.62 35.01
N ASP A 189 -51.01 -15.50 35.75
CA ASP A 189 -51.03 -15.78 37.16
C ASP A 189 -51.93 -14.78 37.92
N PRO A 190 -52.81 -15.21 38.81
CA PRO A 190 -53.71 -14.30 39.54
C PRO A 190 -52.96 -13.21 40.31
N GLU A 191 -51.79 -13.53 40.85
CA GLU A 191 -50.93 -12.60 41.57
C GLU A 191 -50.37 -11.52 40.64
N PHE A 192 -50.08 -11.83 39.38
CA PHE A 192 -49.69 -10.88 38.37
C PHE A 192 -50.85 -9.99 37.93
N GLU A 193 -52.03 -10.58 37.65
CA GLU A 193 -53.19 -9.84 37.19
C GLU A 193 -53.76 -8.90 38.26
N ASN A 194 -53.67 -9.25 39.55
CA ASN A 194 -54.17 -8.49 40.68
C ASN A 194 -53.09 -7.64 41.40
N ALA A 195 -51.90 -7.52 40.84
CA ALA A 195 -50.81 -6.71 41.40
C ALA A 195 -51.23 -5.26 41.52
N LYS A 196 -51.05 -4.67 42.69
CA LYS A 196 -51.47 -3.28 43.02
C LYS A 196 -50.57 -2.22 42.40
N ASN A 197 -49.35 -2.58 42.12
CA ASN A 197 -48.33 -1.72 41.54
C ASN A 197 -47.35 -2.51 40.70
N MET A 198 -46.50 -1.80 39.93
CA MET A 198 -45.49 -2.36 39.04
C MET A 198 -44.47 -3.21 39.79
N ASP A 199 -44.07 -2.83 41.00
CA ASP A 199 -43.04 -3.51 41.79
C ASP A 199 -43.53 -4.89 42.28
N GLU A 200 -44.80 -5.02 42.65
CA GLU A 200 -45.42 -6.30 42.98
C GLU A 200 -45.44 -7.24 41.76
N ALA A 201 -45.82 -6.70 40.58
CA ALA A 201 -45.85 -7.49 39.36
C ALA A 201 -44.44 -7.98 38.97
N ILE A 202 -43.42 -7.11 39.09
CA ILE A 202 -42.01 -7.45 38.81
C ILE A 202 -41.53 -8.54 39.79
N SER A 203 -41.81 -8.37 41.09
CA SER A 203 -41.39 -9.33 42.10
C SER A 203 -42.03 -10.71 41.91
N HIS A 204 -43.29 -10.73 41.47
CA HIS A 204 -43.97 -11.99 41.14
C HIS A 204 -43.31 -12.68 39.95
N ILE A 205 -43.05 -11.96 38.84
CA ILE A 205 -42.38 -12.51 37.66
C ILE A 205 -40.97 -13.04 38.04
N ASP A 206 -40.23 -12.28 38.82
CA ASP A 206 -38.89 -12.70 39.27
C ASP A 206 -38.91 -13.98 40.04
N LEU A 207 -39.85 -14.09 41.01
CA LEU A 207 -40.07 -15.33 41.78
C LEU A 207 -40.44 -16.53 40.89
N ARG A 208 -41.31 -16.32 39.91
CA ARG A 208 -41.72 -17.38 38.96
C ARG A 208 -40.60 -17.83 38.06
N LEU A 209 -39.66 -16.95 37.74
CA LEU A 209 -38.47 -17.26 36.96
C LEU A 209 -37.37 -17.98 37.76
N GLU A 210 -37.40 -17.97 39.11
CA GLU A 210 -36.36 -18.54 39.98
C GLU A 210 -35.94 -19.95 39.61
N PRO A 211 -36.84 -20.93 39.29
CA PRO A 211 -36.46 -22.29 38.91
C PRO A 211 -35.68 -22.38 37.62
N PHE A 212 -35.77 -21.35 36.76
CA PHE A 212 -35.16 -21.29 35.42
C PHE A 212 -33.88 -20.48 35.39
N LYS A 213 -33.62 -19.61 36.40
CA LYS A 213 -32.42 -18.75 36.46
C LYS A 213 -31.10 -19.51 36.24
N PRO A 214 -30.88 -20.73 36.76
CA PRO A 214 -29.64 -21.48 36.52
C PRO A 214 -29.37 -21.87 35.08
N ARG A 215 -30.36 -21.76 34.20
CA ARG A 215 -30.26 -22.07 32.74
C ARG A 215 -29.86 -20.87 31.92
N PHE A 216 -29.92 -19.67 32.47
CA PHE A 216 -29.61 -18.44 31.77
C PHE A 216 -28.10 -18.14 31.80
N ILE A 217 -27.63 -17.48 30.76
CA ILE A 217 -26.23 -17.09 30.60
C ILE A 217 -25.83 -15.93 31.50
N ARG A 218 -26.79 -15.18 32.05
CA ARG A 218 -26.61 -14.08 32.97
C ARG A 218 -27.82 -13.96 33.92
N GLU A 219 -27.67 -13.14 34.95
CA GLU A 219 -28.76 -12.83 35.85
C GLU A 219 -29.87 -12.04 35.16
N VAL A 220 -31.11 -12.29 35.57
CA VAL A 220 -32.30 -11.55 35.13
C VAL A 220 -32.35 -10.23 35.90
N THR A 221 -32.39 -9.15 35.15
CA THR A 221 -32.49 -7.80 35.71
C THR A 221 -33.94 -7.29 35.71
N ARG A 222 -34.18 -6.22 36.51
CA ARG A 222 -35.45 -5.51 36.52
C ARG A 222 -35.86 -5.06 35.11
N ASP A 223 -34.92 -4.54 34.32
CA ASP A 223 -35.16 -4.08 32.95
C ASP A 223 -35.58 -5.22 32.01
N ASP A 224 -35.05 -6.42 32.21
CA ASP A 224 -35.44 -7.58 31.43
C ASP A 224 -36.91 -7.97 31.73
N ILE A 225 -37.31 -7.90 32.98
CA ILE A 225 -38.69 -8.18 33.41
C ILE A 225 -39.63 -7.09 32.82
N LEU A 226 -39.24 -5.83 32.85
CA LEU A 226 -40.01 -4.75 32.22
C LEU A 226 -40.22 -5.00 30.72
N LYS A 227 -39.17 -5.41 30.00
CA LYS A 227 -39.28 -5.80 28.58
C LYS A 227 -40.24 -6.97 28.36
N LEU A 228 -40.29 -7.97 29.28
CA LEU A 228 -41.27 -9.03 29.20
C LEU A 228 -42.72 -8.52 29.31
N MET A 229 -42.95 -7.57 30.21
CA MET A 229 -44.25 -6.95 30.42
C MET A 229 -44.73 -6.09 29.23
N GLU A 230 -43.78 -5.59 28.41
CA GLU A 230 -44.07 -4.85 27.17
C GLU A 230 -44.48 -5.78 26.01
N ILE A 231 -44.42 -7.11 26.16
CA ILE A 231 -44.79 -8.06 25.12
C ILE A 231 -46.28 -7.93 24.82
N LYS A 232 -46.57 -7.54 23.58
CA LYS A 232 -47.98 -7.38 23.14
C LYS A 232 -48.74 -8.70 23.15
N MET A 233 -49.99 -8.70 23.60
CA MET A 233 -50.86 -9.88 23.60
C MET A 233 -50.94 -10.58 22.22
N GLY A 234 -50.92 -9.80 21.13
CA GLY A 234 -50.88 -10.36 19.78
C GLY A 234 -49.64 -11.19 19.47
N ARG A 235 -48.48 -10.92 20.14
CA ARG A 235 -47.26 -11.71 20.04
C ARG A 235 -47.39 -13.00 20.85
N ILE A 236 -47.98 -12.95 22.03
CA ILE A 236 -48.26 -14.10 22.87
C ILE A 236 -49.21 -15.08 22.16
N LEU A 237 -50.30 -14.60 21.56
CA LEU A 237 -51.25 -15.41 20.82
C LEU A 237 -50.66 -16.05 19.55
N LYS A 238 -49.66 -15.45 18.94
CA LYS A 238 -48.95 -15.97 17.76
C LYS A 238 -47.68 -16.73 18.11
N PHE A 239 -47.36 -16.89 19.39
CA PHE A 239 -46.18 -17.61 19.83
C PHE A 239 -46.20 -19.06 19.37
N ASN A 240 -45.12 -19.51 18.79
CA ASN A 240 -44.92 -20.89 18.35
C ASN A 240 -43.64 -21.41 19.00
N SER A 241 -43.79 -22.39 19.89
CA SER A 241 -42.70 -23.01 20.63
C SER A 241 -41.66 -23.66 19.72
N ASP A 242 -42.06 -24.29 18.63
CA ASP A 242 -41.14 -24.95 17.70
C ASP A 242 -40.25 -23.91 16.99
N LYS A 243 -40.82 -22.78 16.53
CA LYS A 243 -40.07 -21.69 15.93
C LYS A 243 -39.13 -20.99 16.93
N SER A 244 -39.58 -20.87 18.19
CA SER A 244 -38.72 -20.34 19.25
C SER A 244 -37.54 -21.28 19.54
N ASN A 245 -37.78 -22.58 19.59
CA ASN A 245 -36.71 -23.57 19.73
C ASN A 245 -35.75 -23.59 18.55
N GLU A 246 -36.24 -23.45 17.35
CA GLU A 246 -35.43 -23.34 16.14
C GLU A 246 -34.54 -22.10 16.18
N PHE A 247 -35.09 -20.94 16.55
CA PHE A 247 -34.33 -19.70 16.70
C PHE A 247 -33.23 -19.82 17.78
N ILE A 248 -33.58 -20.40 18.95
CA ILE A 248 -32.61 -20.65 20.05
C ILE A 248 -31.49 -21.56 19.55
N ALA A 249 -31.81 -22.65 18.83
CA ALA A 249 -30.79 -23.57 18.30
C ALA A 249 -29.88 -22.90 17.26
N GLN A 250 -30.45 -22.12 16.35
CA GLN A 250 -29.67 -21.35 15.36
C GLN A 250 -28.76 -20.34 16.03
N THR A 251 -29.24 -19.64 17.06
CA THR A 251 -28.44 -18.65 17.81
C THR A 251 -27.27 -19.31 18.54
N LEU A 252 -27.51 -20.47 19.19
CA LEU A 252 -26.47 -21.27 19.82
C LEU A 252 -25.40 -21.73 18.80
N GLU A 253 -25.82 -22.14 17.60
CA GLU A 253 -24.90 -22.50 16.52
C GLU A 253 -24.06 -21.30 16.07
N GLN A 254 -24.66 -20.10 15.97
CA GLN A 254 -23.91 -18.88 15.63
C GLN A 254 -22.89 -18.52 16.72
N ILE A 255 -23.27 -18.61 17.99
CA ILE A 255 -22.35 -18.39 19.12
C ILE A 255 -21.19 -19.38 19.06
N ALA A 256 -21.45 -20.66 18.79
CA ALA A 256 -20.42 -21.67 18.65
C ALA A 256 -19.44 -21.34 17.50
N LYS A 257 -19.95 -20.91 16.33
CA LYS A 257 -19.13 -20.46 15.19
C LYS A 257 -18.28 -19.22 15.54
N ILE A 258 -18.84 -18.27 16.30
CA ILE A 258 -18.08 -17.08 16.74
C ILE A 258 -16.98 -17.47 17.73
N ASN A 259 -17.28 -18.39 18.68
CA ASN A 259 -16.27 -18.88 19.61
C ASN A 259 -15.12 -19.61 18.89
N ASP A 260 -15.40 -20.44 17.92
CA ASP A 260 -14.37 -21.08 17.07
C ASP A 260 -13.48 -20.07 16.38
N LYS A 261 -14.06 -19.02 15.78
CA LYS A 261 -13.30 -17.93 15.16
C LYS A 261 -12.44 -17.13 16.18
N LEU A 262 -12.94 -16.95 17.39
CA LEU A 262 -12.20 -16.29 18.47
C LEU A 262 -11.02 -17.12 18.97
N GLU A 263 -11.20 -18.44 19.05
CA GLU A 263 -10.15 -19.39 19.40
C GLU A 263 -9.06 -19.46 18.34
N HIS A 264 -9.48 -19.43 17.04
CA HIS A 264 -8.60 -19.47 15.89
C HIS A 264 -8.48 -18.10 15.18
N ILE A 265 -8.32 -17.03 15.96
CA ILE A 265 -8.40 -15.64 15.47
C ILE A 265 -7.34 -15.33 14.39
N VAL A 266 -6.17 -15.96 14.43
CA VAL A 266 -5.13 -15.79 13.43
C VAL A 266 -5.57 -16.35 12.08
N ASP A 267 -6.11 -17.58 12.08
CA ASP A 267 -6.62 -18.23 10.87
C ASP A 267 -7.80 -17.44 10.28
N TYR A 268 -8.73 -16.99 11.15
CA TYR A 268 -9.83 -16.12 10.74
C TYR A 268 -9.33 -14.81 10.09
N THR A 269 -8.27 -14.22 10.60
CA THR A 269 -7.67 -13.00 10.04
C THR A 269 -7.00 -13.29 8.69
N ILE A 270 -6.34 -14.44 8.54
CA ILE A 270 -5.77 -14.89 7.27
C ILE A 270 -6.87 -15.09 6.23
N ASP A 271 -7.97 -15.74 6.59
CA ASP A 271 -9.12 -15.96 5.71
C ASP A 271 -9.75 -14.63 5.30
N TRP A 272 -9.84 -13.66 6.21
CA TRP A 272 -10.34 -12.32 5.92
C TRP A 272 -9.45 -11.59 4.89
N PHE A 273 -8.12 -11.60 5.05
CA PHE A 273 -7.19 -11.04 4.06
C PHE A 273 -7.25 -11.79 2.73
N THR A 274 -7.41 -13.11 2.75
CA THR A 274 -7.54 -13.94 1.56
C THR A 274 -8.81 -13.58 0.78
N MET A 275 -9.94 -13.45 1.46
CA MET A 275 -11.20 -13.01 0.88
C MET A 275 -11.09 -11.63 0.23
N LEU A 276 -10.43 -10.67 0.89
CA LEU A 276 -10.19 -9.34 0.32
C LEU A 276 -9.33 -9.42 -0.95
N LYS A 277 -8.30 -10.26 -0.94
CA LYS A 277 -7.43 -10.48 -2.09
C LYS A 277 -8.19 -11.07 -3.27
N GLU A 278 -9.02 -12.08 -3.05
CA GLU A 278 -9.85 -12.70 -4.09
C GLU A 278 -10.86 -11.72 -4.68
N LYS A 279 -11.53 -10.97 -3.81
CA LYS A 279 -12.58 -10.03 -4.21
C LYS A 279 -12.05 -8.82 -4.99
N TYR A 280 -10.91 -8.28 -4.58
CA TYR A 280 -10.40 -6.99 -5.09
C TYR A 280 -9.04 -7.08 -5.80
N GLY A 281 -8.26 -8.13 -5.58
CA GLY A 281 -6.87 -8.21 -6.03
C GLY A 281 -6.67 -8.04 -7.53
N LYS A 282 -7.59 -8.52 -8.34
CA LYS A 282 -7.53 -8.39 -9.82
C LYS A 282 -7.64 -6.94 -10.30
N ALA A 283 -8.30 -6.06 -9.55
CA ALA A 283 -8.46 -4.66 -9.90
C ALA A 283 -7.20 -3.81 -9.62
N TYR A 284 -6.23 -4.36 -8.87
CA TYR A 284 -5.03 -3.63 -8.42
C TYR A 284 -3.75 -4.42 -8.70
N PRO A 285 -3.41 -4.67 -9.99
CA PRO A 285 -2.14 -5.31 -10.35
C PRO A 285 -0.97 -4.39 -10.00
N ARG A 286 0.24 -4.95 -9.91
CA ARG A 286 1.44 -4.14 -9.81
C ARG A 286 1.71 -3.44 -11.14
N HIS A 287 1.95 -2.13 -11.10
CA HIS A 287 2.28 -1.32 -12.27
C HIS A 287 3.79 -1.24 -12.51
N THR A 288 4.58 -1.08 -11.46
CA THR A 288 6.03 -0.87 -11.56
C THR A 288 6.79 -2.18 -11.64
N VAL A 289 7.71 -2.32 -12.60
CA VAL A 289 8.53 -3.51 -12.78
C VAL A 289 9.81 -3.41 -11.95
N ILE A 290 10.10 -4.41 -11.10
CA ILE A 290 11.34 -4.47 -10.34
C ILE A 290 12.45 -5.03 -11.26
N ARG A 291 13.55 -4.30 -11.38
CA ARG A 291 14.74 -4.68 -12.16
C ARG A 291 16.00 -4.18 -11.46
N ASN A 292 17.09 -4.87 -11.65
CA ASN A 292 18.41 -4.32 -11.34
C ASN A 292 18.83 -3.43 -12.52
N PHE A 293 19.32 -2.23 -12.22
CA PHE A 293 19.78 -1.33 -13.27
C PHE A 293 21.30 -1.46 -13.42
N ASP A 294 21.75 -1.68 -14.66
CA ASP A 294 23.15 -1.58 -14.99
C ASP A 294 23.64 -0.15 -14.72
N THR A 295 24.85 -0.03 -14.23
CA THR A 295 25.49 1.28 -14.02
C THR A 295 25.79 1.89 -15.37
N ILE A 296 25.11 3.00 -15.72
CA ILE A 296 25.40 3.76 -16.92
C ILE A 296 26.57 4.71 -16.60
N GLU A 297 27.72 4.47 -17.24
CA GLU A 297 28.85 5.37 -17.16
C GLU A 297 28.59 6.58 -18.08
N ALA A 298 28.27 7.73 -17.50
CA ALA A 298 27.93 8.95 -18.24
C ALA A 298 28.97 9.33 -19.30
N THR A 299 30.25 9.10 -19.01
CA THR A 299 31.36 9.36 -19.93
C THR A 299 31.36 8.51 -21.19
N LYS A 300 30.74 7.29 -21.13
CA LYS A 300 30.65 6.41 -22.30
C LYS A 300 29.44 6.69 -23.20
N VAL A 301 28.43 7.37 -22.67
CA VAL A 301 27.17 7.63 -23.42
C VAL A 301 27.03 9.09 -23.83
N VAL A 302 27.81 10.00 -23.24
CA VAL A 302 27.80 11.41 -23.62
C VAL A 302 28.40 11.60 -25.03
N GLU A 303 27.84 12.52 -25.77
CA GLU A 303 28.39 12.92 -27.06
C GLU A 303 29.58 13.85 -26.88
N ALA A 304 30.65 13.64 -27.67
CA ALA A 304 31.81 14.51 -27.72
C ALA A 304 31.47 15.83 -28.43
N ASN A 305 30.93 16.79 -27.71
CA ASN A 305 30.37 18.04 -28.21
C ASN A 305 31.32 19.24 -28.09
N GLU A 306 32.45 19.06 -27.43
CA GLU A 306 33.44 20.10 -27.18
C GLU A 306 34.76 19.75 -27.85
N LYS A 307 35.62 20.77 -28.04
CA LYS A 307 36.96 20.64 -28.61
C LYS A 307 38.02 21.04 -27.60
N LEU A 308 38.96 20.15 -27.34
CA LEU A 308 40.07 20.39 -26.43
C LEU A 308 41.26 20.98 -27.17
N TYR A 309 41.80 22.07 -26.65
CA TYR A 309 42.99 22.78 -27.17
C TYR A 309 44.05 22.87 -26.10
N ILE A 310 45.32 23.01 -26.51
CA ILE A 310 46.47 23.19 -25.62
C ILE A 310 47.36 24.32 -26.09
N ASN A 311 47.78 25.14 -25.16
CA ASN A 311 48.91 26.07 -25.34
C ASN A 311 50.11 25.49 -24.58
N ARG A 312 51.05 24.90 -25.33
CA ARG A 312 52.25 24.27 -24.75
C ARG A 312 53.26 25.25 -24.23
N GLN A 313 53.27 26.50 -24.72
CA GLN A 313 54.19 27.54 -24.32
C GLN A 313 53.81 28.11 -22.95
N GLU A 314 52.55 28.40 -22.76
CA GLU A 314 52.01 28.97 -21.52
C GLU A 314 51.50 27.92 -20.54
N GLY A 315 51.38 26.65 -20.96
CA GLY A 315 50.96 25.54 -20.11
C GLY A 315 49.46 25.51 -19.80
N PHE A 316 48.61 26.04 -20.71
CA PHE A 316 47.17 25.99 -20.56
C PHE A 316 46.55 24.89 -21.42
N ILE A 317 45.47 24.24 -20.91
CA ILE A 317 44.67 23.29 -21.62
C ILE A 317 43.18 23.54 -21.30
N GLY A 318 42.29 23.49 -22.31
CA GLY A 318 40.86 23.72 -22.11
C GLY A 318 40.09 23.96 -23.42
N MET A 319 38.78 24.16 -23.29
CA MET A 319 37.87 24.35 -24.43
C MET A 319 37.90 25.77 -25.02
N GLY A 320 38.31 26.76 -24.25
CA GLY A 320 38.30 28.18 -24.65
C GLY A 320 39.45 28.63 -25.55
N LEU A 321 40.47 27.80 -25.76
CA LEU A 321 41.73 28.14 -26.41
C LEU A 321 41.68 27.96 -27.93
N LYS A 322 40.71 28.52 -28.63
CA LYS A 322 40.41 28.29 -30.04
C LYS A 322 41.53 28.70 -31.01
N LYS A 323 42.55 29.47 -30.59
CA LYS A 323 43.68 29.87 -31.40
C LYS A 323 44.89 28.97 -31.22
N ASP A 324 44.85 28.05 -30.30
CA ASP A 324 45.94 27.15 -29.91
C ASP A 324 45.81 25.77 -30.60
N GLU A 325 46.70 24.86 -30.28
CA GLU A 325 46.77 23.53 -30.89
C GLU A 325 45.54 22.69 -30.49
N PHE A 326 44.77 22.19 -31.49
CA PHE A 326 43.68 21.28 -31.28
C PHE A 326 44.20 19.89 -30.94
N ILE A 327 43.65 19.26 -29.89
CA ILE A 327 44.03 17.90 -29.45
C ILE A 327 42.97 16.88 -29.91
N CYS A 328 41.70 17.02 -29.43
CA CYS A 328 40.66 16.07 -29.72
C CYS A 328 39.25 16.66 -29.45
N ASN A 329 38.23 15.94 -29.89
CA ASN A 329 36.89 16.19 -29.44
C ASN A 329 36.70 15.52 -28.06
N CYS A 330 35.99 16.17 -27.16
CA CYS A 330 35.74 15.72 -25.80
C CYS A 330 34.34 16.14 -25.33
N SER A 331 34.00 15.74 -24.17
CA SER A 331 32.81 16.21 -23.46
C SER A 331 33.19 17.12 -22.28
N ASP A 332 32.27 17.98 -21.86
CA ASP A 332 32.39 18.81 -20.66
C ASP A 332 32.58 18.00 -19.35
N ILE A 333 32.21 16.71 -19.35
CA ILE A 333 32.39 15.83 -18.18
C ILE A 333 33.64 14.98 -18.20
N ASP A 334 34.45 15.06 -19.30
CA ASP A 334 35.71 14.32 -19.41
C ASP A 334 36.77 14.86 -18.46
N ASP A 335 37.71 14.00 -18.08
CA ASP A 335 38.87 14.34 -17.29
C ASP A 335 40.12 14.38 -18.16
N VAL A 336 41.00 15.35 -17.89
CA VAL A 336 42.31 15.46 -18.53
C VAL A 336 43.37 15.11 -17.50
N ILE A 337 44.26 14.17 -17.82
CA ILE A 337 45.43 13.86 -17.02
C ILE A 337 46.63 14.61 -17.60
N ILE A 338 47.24 15.43 -16.77
CA ILE A 338 48.42 16.22 -17.12
C ILE A 338 49.62 15.63 -16.40
N PHE A 339 50.62 15.16 -17.16
CA PHE A 339 51.89 14.67 -16.62
C PHE A 339 52.94 15.77 -16.69
N TYR A 340 53.54 16.11 -15.56
CA TYR A 340 54.61 17.08 -15.46
C TYR A 340 56.00 16.43 -15.62
N ARG A 341 56.97 17.20 -16.09
CA ARG A 341 58.34 16.73 -16.28
C ARG A 341 59.02 16.26 -14.99
N ASN A 342 58.59 16.73 -13.83
CA ASN A 342 59.06 16.30 -12.53
C ASN A 342 58.52 14.97 -12.04
N GLY A 343 57.74 14.25 -12.89
CA GLY A 343 57.13 12.96 -12.56
C GLY A 343 55.82 13.02 -11.78
N THR A 344 55.31 14.21 -11.48
CA THR A 344 53.98 14.36 -10.88
C THR A 344 52.89 14.41 -11.94
N TYR A 345 51.63 14.16 -11.55
CA TYR A 345 50.48 14.31 -12.42
C TYR A 345 49.34 15.07 -11.73
N LYS A 346 48.44 15.63 -12.50
CA LYS A 346 47.22 16.27 -12.05
C LYS A 346 46.07 15.87 -12.94
N ILE A 347 44.90 15.59 -12.32
CA ILE A 347 43.64 15.34 -13.03
C ILE A 347 42.77 16.59 -12.88
N VAL A 348 42.25 17.08 -13.99
CA VAL A 348 41.38 18.26 -14.03
C VAL A 348 40.17 17.98 -14.96
N LYS A 349 39.05 18.58 -14.67
CA LYS A 349 37.89 18.55 -15.59
C LYS A 349 38.21 19.37 -16.84
N VAL A 350 37.61 18.98 -17.98
CA VAL A 350 37.71 19.74 -19.25
C VAL A 350 36.97 21.07 -19.15
N ALA A 351 35.86 21.14 -18.38
CA ALA A 351 35.03 22.32 -18.13
C ALA A 351 35.48 23.08 -16.87
#